data_5c1b660bab6e4c166e0d53953b4471a3
#
_entry.id   5c1b660bab6e4c166e0d53953b4471a3
#
_cell.length_a   1.000
_cell.length_b   1.000
_cell.length_c   1.000
_cell.angle_alpha   90.00
_cell.angle_beta   90.00
_cell.angle_gamma   90.00
#
_symmetry.space_group_name_H-M   'P 1'
#
loop_
_entity.id
_entity.type
_entity.pdbx_description
1 polymer ?
#
loop_
_entity_poly.entity_id
_entity_poly.type
_entity_poly.pdbx_seq_one_letter_code
_entity_poly.pdbx_strand_id
1 'polypeptide(L)'
;VVLVAGYDSPNDLDDVLAAADAFGDRLAGVVFNKVSDDAFESLDQDGIPFLESRGITVFGALPYEKELAGVTVGELADELGAELLTDAPTDAFVERFLVGAMGGDEALRYFRRARDAAVITGGDRADVQTAALDASGVACLVLTGGHRPSGAVLGKAADAGKPVLAINTDTVTAIDRAEEVVRGGRTRDVRTVDRMAELLTAHVDVDALV
;
A
#
# COMPACT_ATOMS: atom_id res chain seq x y z
N VAL A 1 4.09 -23.75 13.45
CA VAL A 1 4.01 -22.32 13.08
C VAL A 1 4.49 -22.20 11.63
N VAL A 2 3.76 -21.47 10.78
CA VAL A 2 4.22 -21.04 9.48
C VAL A 2 4.55 -19.55 9.58
N LEU A 3 5.75 -19.14 9.15
CA LEU A 3 6.16 -17.75 9.09
C LEU A 3 5.69 -17.17 7.76
N VAL A 4 5.10 -15.97 7.79
CA VAL A 4 4.86 -15.16 6.59
C VAL A 4 5.79 -13.97 6.65
N ALA A 5 6.69 -13.87 5.67
CA ALA A 5 7.72 -12.84 5.60
C ALA A 5 7.63 -12.04 4.28
N GLY A 6 8.03 -10.77 4.29
CA GLY A 6 8.31 -10.02 3.07
C GLY A 6 9.72 -10.33 2.55
N TYR A 7 9.99 -9.96 1.30
CA TYR A 7 11.33 -10.02 0.73
C TYR A 7 11.49 -8.94 -0.33
N ASP A 8 12.37 -8.01 -0.07
CA ASP A 8 12.79 -6.96 -1.01
C ASP A 8 14.29 -7.08 -1.35
N SER A 9 15.06 -7.71 -0.46
CA SER A 9 16.51 -7.88 -0.58
C SER A 9 17.03 -9.05 0.24
N PRO A 10 18.25 -9.56 -0.03
CA PRO A 10 18.87 -10.65 0.75
C PRO A 10 18.97 -10.36 2.26
N ASN A 11 19.00 -9.10 2.69
CA ASN A 11 19.06 -8.74 4.12
C ASN A 11 17.78 -9.15 4.88
N ASP A 12 16.65 -9.29 4.18
CA ASP A 12 15.38 -9.67 4.81
C ASP A 12 15.39 -11.14 5.26
N LEU A 13 16.34 -11.95 4.75
CA LEU A 13 16.54 -13.32 5.22
C LEU A 13 17.05 -13.37 6.67
N ASP A 14 17.70 -12.33 7.17
CA ASP A 14 18.16 -12.28 8.57
C ASP A 14 16.97 -12.37 9.55
N ASP A 15 15.84 -11.73 9.23
CA ASP A 15 14.62 -11.81 10.04
C ASP A 15 14.02 -13.23 10.02
N VAL A 16 14.08 -13.91 8.88
CA VAL A 16 13.65 -15.30 8.75
C VAL A 16 14.53 -16.23 9.58
N LEU A 17 15.85 -16.05 9.53
CA LEU A 17 16.80 -16.82 10.34
C LEU A 17 16.59 -16.60 11.83
N ALA A 18 16.40 -15.34 12.24
CA ALA A 18 16.13 -15.01 13.64
C ALA A 18 14.81 -15.65 14.13
N ALA A 19 13.78 -15.65 13.29
CA ALA A 19 12.53 -16.33 13.58
C ALA A 19 12.71 -17.85 13.67
N ALA A 20 13.47 -18.45 12.76
CA ALA A 20 13.78 -19.89 12.78
C ALA A 20 14.49 -20.29 14.08
N ASP A 21 15.48 -19.51 14.52
CA ASP A 21 16.18 -19.73 15.78
C ASP A 21 15.21 -19.61 16.98
N ALA A 22 14.29 -18.64 16.96
CA ALA A 22 13.36 -18.41 18.06
C ALA A 22 12.26 -19.48 18.17
N PHE A 23 11.78 -20.01 17.04
CA PHE A 23 10.73 -21.04 17.01
C PHE A 23 11.29 -22.46 17.06
N GLY A 24 12.52 -22.68 16.59
CA GLY A 24 13.14 -24.01 16.54
C GLY A 24 12.25 -25.02 15.81
N ASP A 25 12.13 -26.23 16.34
CA ASP A 25 11.34 -27.33 15.76
C ASP A 25 9.83 -27.04 15.59
N ARG A 26 9.36 -25.90 16.13
CA ARG A 26 7.95 -25.47 15.94
C ARG A 26 7.73 -24.73 14.63
N LEU A 27 8.79 -24.30 13.95
CA LEU A 27 8.69 -23.66 12.64
C LEU A 27 8.52 -24.76 11.58
N ALA A 28 7.34 -24.84 10.98
CA ALA A 28 7.08 -25.75 9.88
C ALA A 28 7.73 -25.27 8.57
N GLY A 29 7.81 -23.94 8.38
CA GLY A 29 8.46 -23.33 7.24
C GLY A 29 7.99 -21.89 7.01
N VAL A 30 8.31 -21.35 5.85
CA VAL A 30 8.13 -19.95 5.47
C VAL A 30 7.31 -19.83 4.18
N VAL A 31 6.43 -18.85 4.12
CA VAL A 31 5.82 -18.34 2.90
C VAL A 31 6.26 -16.90 2.72
N PHE A 32 6.87 -16.55 1.61
CA PHE A 32 7.14 -15.17 1.28
C PHE A 32 5.89 -14.50 0.70
N ASN A 33 5.65 -13.25 1.06
CA ASN A 33 4.47 -12.52 0.62
C ASN A 33 4.83 -11.11 0.15
N LYS A 34 4.15 -10.65 -0.90
CA LYS A 34 4.36 -9.34 -1.52
C LYS A 34 5.78 -9.17 -2.09
N VAL A 35 6.33 -10.21 -2.68
CA VAL A 35 7.63 -10.16 -3.34
C VAL A 35 7.49 -9.37 -4.64
N SER A 36 8.26 -8.31 -4.80
CA SER A 36 8.26 -7.52 -6.04
C SER A 36 8.88 -8.30 -7.20
N ASP A 37 8.49 -7.97 -8.43
CA ASP A 37 9.03 -8.64 -9.63
C ASP A 37 10.55 -8.57 -9.69
N ASP A 38 11.15 -7.43 -9.30
CA ASP A 38 12.59 -7.23 -9.28
C ASP A 38 13.32 -8.11 -8.23
N ALA A 39 12.63 -8.45 -7.14
CA ALA A 39 13.19 -9.27 -6.06
C ALA A 39 12.95 -10.76 -6.25
N PHE A 40 11.96 -11.14 -7.08
CA PHE A 40 11.52 -12.52 -7.22
C PHE A 40 12.63 -13.44 -7.75
N GLU A 41 13.38 -12.97 -8.75
CA GLU A 41 14.48 -13.74 -9.32
C GLU A 41 15.60 -14.01 -8.29
N SER A 42 15.97 -13.00 -7.50
CA SER A 42 16.97 -13.12 -6.43
C SER A 42 16.51 -14.06 -5.31
N LEU A 43 15.22 -13.99 -4.95
CA LEU A 43 14.64 -14.91 -3.96
C LEU A 43 14.66 -16.37 -4.46
N ASP A 44 14.24 -16.59 -5.70
CA ASP A 44 14.13 -17.94 -6.29
C ASP A 44 15.52 -18.58 -6.50
N GLN A 45 16.47 -17.83 -7.04
CA GLN A 45 17.79 -18.34 -7.37
C GLN A 45 18.74 -18.46 -6.18
N ASP A 46 18.66 -17.55 -5.22
CA ASP A 46 19.60 -17.46 -4.10
C ASP A 46 18.94 -17.67 -2.73
N GLY A 47 17.84 -16.94 -2.48
CA GLY A 47 17.22 -16.89 -1.15
C GLY A 47 16.59 -18.20 -0.71
N ILE A 48 15.79 -18.83 -1.56
CA ILE A 48 15.14 -20.11 -1.26
C ILE A 48 16.18 -21.22 -1.09
N PRO A 49 17.12 -21.45 -2.02
CA PRO A 49 18.16 -22.46 -1.84
C PRO A 49 19.02 -22.24 -0.58
N PHE A 50 19.29 -20.97 -0.23
CA PHE A 50 20.03 -20.65 0.98
C PHE A 50 19.28 -21.09 2.24
N LEU A 51 17.98 -20.79 2.37
CA LEU A 51 17.15 -21.19 3.50
C LEU A 51 17.00 -22.71 3.60
N GLU A 52 16.76 -23.38 2.47
CA GLU A 52 16.65 -24.85 2.40
C GLU A 52 17.95 -25.54 2.80
N SER A 53 19.11 -24.98 2.44
CA SER A 53 20.42 -25.49 2.87
C SER A 53 20.62 -25.46 4.39
N ARG A 54 19.82 -24.60 5.08
CA ARG A 54 19.79 -24.49 6.54
C ARG A 54 18.67 -25.28 7.21
N GLY A 55 17.94 -26.08 6.43
CA GLY A 55 16.85 -26.90 6.93
C GLY A 55 15.55 -26.13 7.16
N ILE A 56 15.43 -24.92 6.60
CA ILE A 56 14.19 -24.11 6.67
C ILE A 56 13.40 -24.39 5.40
N THR A 57 12.22 -24.99 5.54
CA THR A 57 11.32 -25.26 4.41
C THR A 57 10.71 -23.96 3.91
N VAL A 58 10.73 -23.74 2.59
CA VAL A 58 9.99 -22.63 1.95
C VAL A 58 8.81 -23.21 1.18
N PHE A 59 7.60 -22.87 1.60
CA PHE A 59 6.35 -23.33 0.98
C PHE A 59 6.02 -22.59 -0.33
N GLY A 60 6.64 -21.44 -0.57
CA GLY A 60 6.47 -20.67 -1.78
C GLY A 60 6.60 -19.17 -1.56
N ALA A 61 6.42 -18.42 -2.66
CA ALA A 61 6.52 -16.96 -2.69
C ALA A 61 5.37 -16.35 -3.49
N LEU A 62 4.59 -15.50 -2.85
CA LEU A 62 3.47 -14.77 -3.45
C LEU A 62 3.97 -13.46 -4.04
N PRO A 63 3.69 -13.18 -5.32
CA PRO A 63 4.05 -11.91 -5.93
C PRO A 63 3.28 -10.74 -5.32
N TYR A 64 3.84 -9.55 -5.47
CA TYR A 64 3.16 -8.32 -5.12
C TYR A 64 2.11 -8.00 -6.19
N GLU A 65 0.84 -7.92 -5.76
CA GLU A 65 -0.28 -7.58 -6.62
C GLU A 65 -0.93 -6.28 -6.13
N LYS A 66 -0.89 -5.23 -6.97
CA LYS A 66 -1.44 -3.90 -6.63
C LYS A 66 -2.93 -3.97 -6.29
N GLU A 67 -3.68 -4.76 -7.03
CA GLU A 67 -5.12 -4.95 -6.82
C GLU A 67 -5.45 -5.54 -5.44
N LEU A 68 -4.52 -6.30 -4.86
CA LEU A 68 -4.65 -6.88 -3.53
C LEU A 68 -4.04 -5.99 -2.44
N ALA A 69 -3.23 -5.01 -2.81
CA ALA A 69 -2.47 -4.19 -1.87
C ALA A 69 -3.22 -2.93 -1.44
N GLY A 70 -4.09 -2.39 -2.29
CA GLY A 70 -4.76 -1.10 -2.09
C GLY A 70 -6.22 -1.10 -2.50
N VAL A 71 -6.79 0.09 -2.52
CA VAL A 71 -8.11 0.41 -3.06
C VAL A 71 -7.95 1.48 -4.13
N THR A 72 -8.85 1.56 -5.09
CA THR A 72 -8.84 2.65 -6.06
C THR A 72 -9.24 3.98 -5.41
N VAL A 73 -8.81 5.10 -6.01
CA VAL A 73 -9.25 6.44 -5.55
C VAL A 73 -10.77 6.56 -5.61
N GLY A 74 -11.43 5.92 -6.60
CA GLY A 74 -12.87 5.91 -6.71
C GLY A 74 -13.54 5.20 -5.54
N GLU A 75 -13.10 3.99 -5.19
CA GLU A 75 -13.58 3.25 -4.02
C GLU A 75 -13.34 4.02 -2.72
N LEU A 76 -12.16 4.65 -2.60
CA LEU A 76 -11.85 5.50 -1.45
C LEU A 76 -12.81 6.69 -1.35
N ALA A 77 -13.12 7.35 -2.48
CA ALA A 77 -14.05 8.46 -2.52
C ALA A 77 -15.46 8.06 -2.09
N ASP A 78 -15.96 6.93 -2.60
CA ASP A 78 -17.29 6.41 -2.28
C ASP A 78 -17.41 6.05 -0.79
N GLU A 79 -16.44 5.32 -0.24
CA GLU A 79 -16.44 4.88 1.15
C GLU A 79 -16.27 6.06 2.15
N LEU A 80 -15.51 7.08 1.78
CA LEU A 80 -15.38 8.30 2.58
C LEU A 80 -16.58 9.24 2.44
N GLY A 81 -17.44 9.05 1.44
CA GLY A 81 -18.48 9.98 1.04
C GLY A 81 -17.90 11.31 0.59
N ALA A 82 -16.81 11.24 -0.18
CA ALA A 82 -16.06 12.42 -0.61
C ALA A 82 -16.68 13.06 -1.87
N GLU A 83 -16.61 14.38 -1.94
CA GLU A 83 -16.88 15.13 -3.18
C GLU A 83 -15.61 15.14 -4.04
N LEU A 84 -15.71 14.71 -5.30
CA LEU A 84 -14.64 14.87 -6.30
C LEU A 84 -14.61 16.33 -6.78
N LEU A 85 -13.47 17.00 -6.60
CA LEU A 85 -13.29 18.39 -7.01
C LEU A 85 -12.58 18.56 -8.36
N THR A 86 -12.11 17.45 -8.96
CA THR A 86 -11.45 17.43 -10.27
C THR A 86 -12.01 16.30 -11.12
N ASP A 87 -11.92 16.42 -12.44
CA ASP A 87 -12.34 15.39 -13.41
C ASP A 87 -11.21 14.39 -13.74
N ALA A 88 -10.22 14.27 -12.84
CA ALA A 88 -9.11 13.35 -13.04
C ALA A 88 -9.55 11.88 -12.89
N PRO A 89 -8.88 10.91 -13.59
CA PRO A 89 -9.17 9.49 -13.44
C PRO A 89 -9.03 9.00 -11.99
N THR A 90 -9.90 8.11 -11.56
CA THR A 90 -9.97 7.60 -10.18
C THR A 90 -9.61 6.12 -10.06
N ASP A 91 -9.00 5.55 -11.09
CA ASP A 91 -8.58 4.15 -11.18
C ASP A 91 -7.20 3.88 -10.57
N ALA A 92 -6.46 4.92 -10.20
CA ALA A 92 -5.19 4.78 -9.49
C ALA A 92 -5.39 4.12 -8.11
N PHE A 93 -4.48 3.20 -7.75
CA PHE A 93 -4.53 2.54 -6.45
C PHE A 93 -3.91 3.38 -5.34
N VAL A 94 -4.49 3.27 -4.15
CA VAL A 94 -4.00 3.83 -2.89
C VAL A 94 -3.72 2.69 -1.93
N GLU A 95 -2.46 2.56 -1.52
CA GLU A 95 -2.01 1.53 -0.60
C GLU A 95 -1.75 2.04 0.81
N ARG A 96 -1.47 3.33 0.91
CA ARG A 96 -1.12 4.01 2.16
C ARG A 96 -1.60 5.44 2.21
N PHE A 97 -1.69 5.95 3.44
CA PHE A 97 -2.04 7.33 3.69
C PHE A 97 -0.87 8.09 4.28
N LEU A 98 -0.69 9.33 3.82
CA LEU A 98 0.28 10.26 4.36
C LEU A 98 -0.45 11.48 4.91
N VAL A 99 -0.05 11.92 6.10
CA VAL A 99 -0.65 13.09 6.74
C VAL A 99 0.22 14.31 6.51
N GLY A 100 -0.36 15.34 5.91
CA GLY A 100 0.31 16.60 5.69
C GLY A 100 0.23 17.53 6.91
N ALA A 101 0.96 17.21 7.97
CA ALA A 101 1.01 17.99 9.22
C ALA A 101 2.20 18.97 9.32
N MET A 102 3.11 18.93 8.34
CA MET A 102 4.35 19.74 8.26
C MET A 102 4.22 20.91 7.29
N GLY A 103 5.21 21.78 7.21
CA GLY A 103 5.26 22.85 6.20
C GLY A 103 5.53 22.30 4.79
N GLY A 104 5.16 23.08 3.76
CA GLY A 104 5.16 22.62 2.35
C GLY A 104 6.51 22.08 1.86
N ASP A 105 7.64 22.70 2.22
CA ASP A 105 8.97 22.26 1.80
C ASP A 105 9.35 20.88 2.38
N GLU A 106 9.06 20.65 3.65
CA GLU A 106 9.28 19.36 4.29
C GLU A 106 8.28 18.31 3.77
N ALA A 107 7.03 18.69 3.56
CA ALA A 107 6.01 17.84 2.99
C ALA A 107 6.44 17.32 1.60
N LEU A 108 6.99 18.18 0.75
CA LEU A 108 7.46 17.78 -0.57
C LEU A 108 8.59 16.74 -0.50
N ARG A 109 9.56 16.92 0.40
CA ARG A 109 10.65 15.95 0.60
C ARG A 109 10.12 14.60 1.07
N TYR A 110 9.13 14.62 1.95
CA TYR A 110 8.49 13.43 2.48
C TYR A 110 7.65 12.72 1.41
N PHE A 111 6.82 13.45 0.68
CA PHE A 111 5.91 12.89 -0.33
C PHE A 111 6.64 12.36 -1.57
N ARG A 112 7.82 12.89 -1.91
CA ARG A 112 8.65 12.37 -3.03
C ARG A 112 9.13 10.94 -2.83
N ARG A 113 9.13 10.43 -1.59
CA ARG A 113 9.50 9.05 -1.25
C ARG A 113 8.30 8.11 -1.22
N ALA A 114 7.10 8.67 -1.38
CA ALA A 114 5.88 7.88 -1.39
C ALA A 114 5.72 7.12 -2.70
N ARG A 115 4.96 6.04 -2.62
CA ARG A 115 4.42 5.32 -3.77
C ARG A 115 2.98 4.98 -3.46
N ASP A 116 2.12 5.13 -4.47
CA ASP A 116 0.70 4.77 -4.41
C ASP A 116 0.02 5.27 -3.11
N ALA A 117 0.23 6.56 -2.80
CA ALA A 117 -0.22 7.16 -1.55
C ALA A 117 -1.32 8.20 -1.76
N ALA A 118 -2.30 8.22 -0.86
CA ALA A 118 -3.18 9.39 -0.71
C ALA A 118 -2.65 10.32 0.38
N VAL A 119 -2.61 11.62 0.10
CA VAL A 119 -2.25 12.62 1.11
C VAL A 119 -3.51 13.20 1.74
N ILE A 120 -3.61 13.11 3.06
CA ILE A 120 -4.71 13.68 3.85
C ILE A 120 -4.21 14.96 4.52
N THR A 121 -4.89 16.08 4.27
CA THR A 121 -4.54 17.39 4.85
C THR A 121 -5.75 18.30 4.94
N GLY A 122 -5.65 19.36 5.73
CA GLY A 122 -6.70 20.38 5.82
C GLY A 122 -6.93 21.08 4.48
N GLY A 123 -8.18 21.42 4.19
CA GLY A 123 -8.54 22.16 2.98
C GLY A 123 -7.99 23.61 2.95
N ASP A 124 -7.48 24.10 4.07
CA ASP A 124 -6.82 25.41 4.24
C ASP A 124 -5.29 25.38 4.06
N ARG A 125 -4.69 24.19 3.84
CA ARG A 125 -3.24 23.99 3.76
C ARG A 125 -2.72 23.97 2.32
N ALA A 126 -2.85 25.10 1.61
CA ALA A 126 -2.46 25.23 0.20
C ALA A 126 -0.96 24.88 -0.06
N ASP A 127 -0.07 25.12 0.91
CA ASP A 127 1.33 24.80 0.87
C ASP A 127 1.56 23.27 0.77
N VAL A 128 0.89 22.50 1.63
CA VAL A 128 0.94 21.03 1.66
C VAL A 128 0.24 20.41 0.46
N GLN A 129 -0.90 20.97 0.08
CA GLN A 129 -1.66 20.54 -1.11
C GLN A 129 -0.80 20.64 -2.37
N THR A 130 -0.11 21.78 -2.54
CA THR A 130 0.81 22.00 -3.66
C THR A 130 1.96 20.98 -3.65
N ALA A 131 2.55 20.74 -2.49
CA ALA A 131 3.63 19.75 -2.33
C ALA A 131 3.17 18.32 -2.69
N ALA A 132 1.95 17.93 -2.29
CA ALA A 132 1.38 16.64 -2.64
C ALA A 132 1.15 16.48 -4.15
N LEU A 133 0.68 17.53 -4.80
CA LEU A 133 0.46 17.53 -6.26
C LEU A 133 1.78 17.44 -7.05
N ASP A 134 2.89 17.98 -6.51
CA ASP A 134 4.23 17.90 -7.13
C ASP A 134 4.94 16.56 -6.93
N ALA A 135 4.44 15.71 -6.04
CA ALA A 135 5.06 14.43 -5.75
C ALA A 135 4.48 13.32 -6.62
N SER A 136 5.29 12.70 -7.49
CA SER A 136 4.83 11.69 -8.47
C SER A 136 4.20 10.44 -7.83
N GLY A 137 4.62 10.06 -6.62
CA GLY A 137 4.10 8.88 -5.92
C GLY A 137 2.82 9.13 -5.12
N VAL A 138 2.23 10.35 -5.22
CA VAL A 138 0.93 10.67 -4.63
C VAL A 138 -0.16 10.44 -5.67
N ALA A 139 -1.07 9.50 -5.39
CA ALA A 139 -2.17 9.13 -6.27
C ALA A 139 -3.34 10.13 -6.20
N CYS A 140 -3.66 10.62 -5.00
CA CYS A 140 -4.73 11.60 -4.82
C CYS A 140 -4.52 12.47 -3.57
N LEU A 141 -5.31 13.54 -3.48
CA LEU A 141 -5.34 14.45 -2.34
C LEU A 141 -6.72 14.39 -1.66
N VAL A 142 -6.74 14.16 -0.34
CA VAL A 142 -7.96 14.16 0.48
C VAL A 142 -7.94 15.39 1.38
N LEU A 143 -8.91 16.28 1.18
CA LEU A 143 -9.05 17.52 1.92
C LEU A 143 -10.09 17.38 3.02
N THR A 144 -9.71 17.70 4.25
CA THR A 144 -10.55 17.59 5.45
C THR A 144 -11.09 18.94 5.89
N GLY A 145 -12.10 18.92 6.77
CA GLY A 145 -12.66 20.11 7.41
C GLY A 145 -13.64 20.90 6.55
N GLY A 146 -14.08 20.37 5.41
CA GLY A 146 -15.07 21.00 4.55
C GLY A 146 -14.60 22.26 3.81
N HIS A 147 -13.33 22.63 3.91
CA HIS A 147 -12.77 23.78 3.19
C HIS A 147 -12.40 23.40 1.76
N ARG A 148 -12.80 24.24 0.81
CA ARG A 148 -12.41 24.06 -0.60
C ARG A 148 -11.04 24.69 -0.86
N PRO A 149 -10.19 24.03 -1.66
CA PRO A 149 -8.89 24.57 -2.04
C PRO A 149 -9.06 25.77 -2.98
N SER A 150 -8.00 26.55 -3.15
CA SER A 150 -7.98 27.65 -4.10
C SER A 150 -8.06 27.16 -5.55
N GLY A 151 -8.54 28.03 -6.46
CA GLY A 151 -8.55 27.72 -7.90
C GLY A 151 -7.17 27.39 -8.45
N ALA A 152 -6.09 27.97 -7.89
CA ALA A 152 -4.72 27.66 -8.27
C ALA A 152 -4.33 26.21 -7.92
N VAL A 153 -4.77 25.69 -6.77
CA VAL A 153 -4.56 24.28 -6.40
C VAL A 153 -5.36 23.34 -7.30
N LEU A 154 -6.63 23.68 -7.59
CA LEU A 154 -7.45 22.85 -8.50
C LEU A 154 -6.88 22.83 -9.93
N GLY A 155 -6.42 24.00 -10.43
CA GLY A 155 -5.73 24.05 -11.74
C GLY A 155 -4.50 23.18 -11.77
N LYS A 156 -3.65 23.25 -10.73
CA LYS A 156 -2.46 22.41 -10.61
C LYS A 156 -2.81 20.92 -10.53
N ALA A 157 -3.87 20.56 -9.82
CA ALA A 157 -4.34 19.17 -9.72
C ALA A 157 -4.81 18.65 -11.09
N ALA A 158 -5.53 19.45 -11.84
CA ALA A 158 -5.96 19.12 -13.19
C ALA A 158 -4.76 18.94 -14.15
N ASP A 159 -3.77 19.85 -14.10
CA ASP A 159 -2.55 19.75 -14.90
C ASP A 159 -1.72 18.49 -14.54
N ALA A 160 -1.74 18.09 -13.26
CA ALA A 160 -1.06 16.88 -12.79
C ALA A 160 -1.88 15.60 -13.01
N GLY A 161 -3.14 15.68 -13.47
CA GLY A 161 -4.05 14.57 -13.64
C GLY A 161 -4.39 13.85 -12.30
N LYS A 162 -4.39 14.60 -11.19
CA LYS A 162 -4.60 14.04 -9.86
C LYS A 162 -5.98 14.35 -9.29
N PRO A 163 -6.70 13.32 -8.79
CA PRO A 163 -7.96 13.52 -8.08
C PRO A 163 -7.77 14.31 -6.78
N VAL A 164 -8.68 15.23 -6.54
CA VAL A 164 -8.82 15.95 -5.28
C VAL A 164 -10.19 15.63 -4.69
N LEU A 165 -10.18 15.01 -3.53
CA LEU A 165 -11.35 14.60 -2.76
C LEU A 165 -11.57 15.59 -1.62
N ALA A 166 -12.80 15.99 -1.38
CA ALA A 166 -13.17 16.83 -0.22
C ALA A 166 -14.15 16.11 0.70
N ILE A 167 -13.86 16.13 2.00
CA ILE A 167 -14.70 15.55 3.04
C ILE A 167 -14.95 16.57 4.17
N ASN A 168 -16.09 16.47 4.82
CA ASN A 168 -16.49 17.39 5.88
C ASN A 168 -15.98 17.01 7.27
N THR A 169 -15.37 15.83 7.41
CA THR A 169 -14.83 15.35 8.68
C THR A 169 -13.47 15.97 8.99
N ASP A 170 -13.07 15.94 10.27
CA ASP A 170 -11.73 16.33 10.70
C ASP A 170 -10.67 15.32 10.22
N THR A 171 -9.39 15.72 10.32
CA THR A 171 -8.28 14.94 9.78
C THR A 171 -8.10 13.60 10.50
N VAL A 172 -8.32 13.53 11.81
CA VAL A 172 -8.13 12.27 12.57
C VAL A 172 -9.19 11.25 12.17
N THR A 173 -10.45 11.67 12.17
CA THR A 173 -11.58 10.83 11.72
C THR A 173 -11.40 10.39 10.27
N ALA A 174 -10.87 11.27 9.41
CA ALA A 174 -10.59 10.93 8.01
C ALA A 174 -9.55 9.83 7.87
N ILE A 175 -8.47 9.89 8.67
CA ILE A 175 -7.39 8.89 8.66
C ILE A 175 -7.93 7.54 9.12
N ASP A 176 -8.63 7.50 10.27
CA ASP A 176 -9.18 6.27 10.82
C ASP A 176 -10.11 5.56 9.81
N ARG A 177 -11.01 6.32 9.18
CA ARG A 177 -11.92 5.80 8.16
C ARG A 177 -11.17 5.31 6.91
N ALA A 178 -10.20 6.08 6.43
CA ALA A 178 -9.40 5.71 5.26
C ALA A 178 -8.60 4.43 5.50
N GLU A 179 -7.99 4.26 6.68
CA GLU A 179 -7.30 3.03 7.04
C GLU A 179 -8.25 1.82 7.16
N GLU A 180 -9.48 2.03 7.64
CA GLU A 180 -10.51 1.00 7.66
C GLU A 180 -10.90 0.57 6.25
N VAL A 181 -11.01 1.52 5.32
CA VAL A 181 -11.31 1.25 3.90
C VAL A 181 -10.24 0.36 3.27
N VAL A 182 -8.95 0.72 3.41
CA VAL A 182 -7.85 -0.09 2.86
C VAL A 182 -7.76 -1.46 3.52
N ARG A 183 -7.99 -1.55 4.83
CA ARG A 183 -8.04 -2.87 5.53
C ARG A 183 -9.24 -3.71 5.13
N GLY A 184 -10.40 -3.09 4.97
CA GLY A 184 -11.67 -3.77 4.68
C GLY A 184 -11.88 -4.07 3.20
N GLY A 185 -11.39 -3.24 2.29
CA GLY A 185 -11.56 -3.40 0.84
C GLY A 185 -10.93 -4.69 0.30
N ARG A 186 -9.82 -5.12 0.93
CA ARG A 186 -9.08 -6.34 0.54
C ARG A 186 -9.87 -7.65 0.69
N THR A 187 -10.97 -7.68 1.42
CA THR A 187 -11.72 -8.91 1.71
C THR A 187 -13.21 -8.86 1.33
N ARG A 188 -13.68 -7.75 0.76
CA ARG A 188 -15.12 -7.54 0.48
C ARG A 188 -15.53 -7.94 -0.95
N ASP A 189 -14.61 -7.92 -1.91
CA ASP A 189 -14.90 -8.30 -3.29
C ASP A 189 -14.57 -9.78 -3.51
N VAL A 190 -15.55 -10.54 -4.04
CA VAL A 190 -15.39 -11.96 -4.42
C VAL A 190 -14.21 -12.13 -5.39
N ARG A 191 -14.02 -11.19 -6.33
CA ARG A 191 -12.89 -11.22 -7.28
C ARG A 191 -11.54 -11.15 -6.60
N THR A 192 -11.42 -10.34 -5.53
CA THR A 192 -10.20 -10.25 -4.73
C THR A 192 -9.92 -11.57 -4.01
N VAL A 193 -10.96 -12.21 -3.46
CA VAL A 193 -10.83 -13.53 -2.80
C VAL A 193 -10.44 -14.60 -3.80
N ASP A 194 -11.08 -14.63 -4.97
CA ASP A 194 -10.76 -15.57 -6.06
C ASP A 194 -9.31 -15.38 -6.52
N ARG A 195 -8.86 -14.13 -6.71
CA ARG A 195 -7.48 -13.83 -7.08
C ARG A 195 -6.47 -14.26 -6.01
N MET A 196 -6.78 -14.05 -4.73
CA MET A 196 -5.94 -14.55 -3.63
C MET A 196 -5.83 -16.07 -3.66
N ALA A 197 -6.95 -16.78 -3.91
CA ALA A 197 -6.96 -18.24 -4.00
C ALA A 197 -6.14 -18.75 -5.20
N GLU A 198 -6.26 -18.10 -6.36
CA GLU A 198 -5.46 -18.42 -7.54
C GLU A 198 -3.96 -18.27 -7.27
N LEU A 199 -3.55 -17.13 -6.67
CA LEU A 199 -2.15 -16.87 -6.33
C LEU A 199 -1.60 -17.90 -5.34
N LEU A 200 -2.36 -18.21 -4.29
CA LEU A 200 -1.97 -19.24 -3.33
C LEU A 200 -1.76 -20.58 -4.03
N THR A 201 -2.71 -20.99 -4.86
CA THR A 201 -2.62 -22.28 -5.57
C THR A 201 -1.47 -22.33 -6.59
N ALA A 202 -1.16 -21.19 -7.22
CA ALA A 202 -0.11 -21.12 -8.23
C ALA A 202 1.31 -21.02 -7.66
N HIS A 203 1.48 -20.41 -6.47
CA HIS A 203 2.78 -20.00 -5.96
C HIS A 203 3.15 -20.61 -4.60
N VAL A 204 2.24 -21.32 -3.94
CA VAL A 204 2.47 -21.92 -2.62
C VAL A 204 2.09 -23.37 -2.64
N ASP A 205 2.95 -24.23 -2.10
CA ASP A 205 2.64 -25.64 -1.85
C ASP A 205 1.66 -25.75 -0.67
N VAL A 206 0.36 -25.57 -0.97
CA VAL A 206 -0.72 -25.60 0.00
C VAL A 206 -0.87 -27.00 0.62
N ASP A 207 -0.58 -28.06 -0.14
CA ASP A 207 -0.69 -29.44 0.35
C ASP A 207 0.37 -29.74 1.41
N ALA A 208 1.54 -29.15 1.32
CA ALA A 208 2.58 -29.26 2.34
C ALA A 208 2.30 -28.44 3.61
N LEU A 209 1.34 -27.49 3.58
CA LEU A 209 0.93 -26.67 4.73
C LEU A 209 -0.07 -27.40 5.65
N VAL A 210 -0.73 -28.43 5.17
CA VAL A 210 -1.80 -29.18 5.87
C VAL A 210 -1.27 -30.52 6.38
#